data_751b4ace25f2d9e5b2af2c5c8d6d4e2f
#
_entry.id   751b4ace25f2d9e5b2af2c5c8d6d4e2f
#
_cell.length_a   1.000
_cell.length_b   1.000
_cell.length_c   1.000
_cell.angle_alpha   90.00
_cell.angle_beta   90.00
_cell.angle_gamma   90.00
#
_symmetry.space_group_name_H-M   'P 1'
#
loop_
_entity.id
_entity.type
_entity.pdbx_description
1 polymer ?
#
loop_
_entity_poly.entity_id
_entity_poly.type
_entity_poly.pdbx_seq_one_letter_code
_entity_poly.pdbx_strand_id
1 'polypeptide(L)'
;MRAKPLPKGGTIGVCSPSHIPLYEAGPGQEIPWSREFKHIIGEMEKEGFQVVQADNLYKNTWGYLASDTERAADLNQLAGNRDVDYILFGGGEGSPELLPYLHFDLFRENPKRLCSYSDGTTLLNAVWAMTGLETYYGQDPTMFTGWTAYNRRHFEGHILSGSMTEHEKNSPWLSLSPGAGEGVLCGGYTMNFALLLGTDYFPVDLAQPHILFLEDHEMFGDEAHVSSMLACIEQSPFMKTVTGLIFGNFADHPCPHLYARLKLLGQRHHIPVVYCDDFGHGENHAILPIGRPARLDGEALSLCYF
;
A
#
# COMPACT_ATOMS: atom_id res chain seq x y z
N MET A 1 7.17 14.24 -5.40
CA MET A 1 6.69 14.44 -6.80
C MET A 1 5.35 13.76 -6.97
N ARG A 2 4.39 14.39 -7.62
CA ARG A 2 3.03 13.85 -7.79
C ARG A 2 2.73 13.61 -9.27
N ALA A 3 2.35 12.39 -9.62
CA ALA A 3 1.93 12.03 -10.98
C ALA A 3 0.57 12.62 -11.33
N LYS A 4 0.31 12.78 -12.64
CA LYS A 4 -0.99 13.23 -13.14
C LYS A 4 -2.11 12.25 -12.73
N PRO A 5 -3.35 12.72 -12.58
CA PRO A 5 -4.52 11.87 -12.44
C PRO A 5 -4.67 10.89 -13.62
N LEU A 6 -5.23 9.71 -13.34
CA LEU A 6 -5.64 8.78 -14.41
C LEU A 6 -6.75 9.44 -15.24
N PRO A 7 -6.53 9.70 -16.54
CA PRO A 7 -7.55 10.33 -17.35
C PRO A 7 -8.72 9.37 -17.64
N LYS A 8 -9.86 9.92 -18.00
CA LYS A 8 -10.99 9.12 -18.48
C LYS A 8 -10.57 8.37 -19.75
N GLY A 9 -10.76 7.07 -19.75
CA GLY A 9 -10.31 6.21 -20.85
C GLY A 9 -8.80 5.99 -20.90
N GLY A 10 -8.10 6.35 -19.83
CA GLY A 10 -6.65 6.14 -19.70
C GLY A 10 -6.25 4.68 -19.60
N THR A 11 -4.96 4.43 -19.58
CA THR A 11 -4.37 3.10 -19.64
C THR A 11 -3.90 2.66 -18.26
N ILE A 12 -4.42 1.52 -17.80
CA ILE A 12 -4.00 0.84 -16.57
C ILE A 12 -3.01 -0.27 -16.93
N GLY A 13 -1.81 -0.21 -16.40
CA GLY A 13 -0.83 -1.30 -16.45
C GLY A 13 -1.04 -2.26 -15.27
N VAL A 14 -1.14 -3.55 -15.54
CA VAL A 14 -1.31 -4.58 -14.52
C VAL A 14 -0.16 -5.57 -14.54
N CYS A 15 0.37 -5.93 -13.36
CA CYS A 15 1.43 -6.90 -13.16
C CYS A 15 1.22 -7.67 -11.85
N SER A 16 2.00 -8.72 -11.61
CA SER A 16 1.99 -9.52 -10.39
C SER A 16 3.37 -9.52 -9.72
N PRO A 17 3.76 -8.42 -9.05
CA PRO A 17 5.04 -8.37 -8.34
C PRO A 17 5.06 -9.25 -7.10
N SER A 18 3.90 -9.50 -6.50
CA SER A 18 3.73 -10.30 -5.29
C SER A 18 3.21 -11.69 -5.60
N HIS A 19 3.62 -12.65 -4.76
CA HIS A 19 3.11 -14.01 -4.84
C HIS A 19 1.62 -14.05 -4.49
N ILE A 20 0.85 -14.63 -5.39
CA ILE A 20 -0.51 -15.08 -5.07
C ILE A 20 -0.46 -16.57 -4.81
N PRO A 21 -0.97 -17.07 -3.67
CA PRO A 21 -0.89 -18.47 -3.32
C PRO A 21 -1.60 -19.35 -4.37
N LEU A 22 -0.80 -20.05 -5.17
CA LEU A 22 -1.24 -20.94 -6.24
C LEU A 22 -0.72 -22.34 -5.97
N TYR A 23 -1.13 -22.88 -4.85
CA TYR A 23 -0.62 -24.15 -4.33
C TYR A 23 -0.83 -25.37 -5.25
N GLU A 24 -1.58 -25.25 -6.36
CA GLU A 24 -1.97 -26.36 -7.21
C GLU A 24 -1.53 -26.24 -8.67
N ALA A 25 -0.90 -25.16 -9.10
CA ALA A 25 -0.47 -25.00 -10.49
C ALA A 25 1.00 -25.41 -10.65
N GLY A 26 1.24 -26.51 -11.35
CA GLY A 26 2.58 -26.91 -11.76
C GLY A 26 3.19 -25.99 -12.81
N PRO A 27 4.51 -26.06 -13.06
CA PRO A 27 5.17 -25.28 -14.09
C PRO A 27 4.50 -25.43 -15.47
N GLY A 28 4.22 -24.31 -16.13
CA GLY A 28 3.58 -24.29 -17.46
C GLY A 28 2.07 -24.54 -17.47
N GLN A 29 1.44 -24.69 -16.32
CA GLN A 29 -0.03 -24.77 -16.24
C GLN A 29 -0.64 -23.38 -16.13
N GLU A 30 -1.86 -23.22 -16.67
CA GLU A 30 -2.63 -21.98 -16.47
C GLU A 30 -3.03 -21.88 -15.00
N ILE A 31 -2.70 -20.76 -14.39
CA ILE A 31 -2.96 -20.45 -12.99
C ILE A 31 -4.49 -20.42 -12.80
N PRO A 32 -5.11 -21.16 -11.84
CA PRO A 32 -6.56 -21.19 -11.67
C PRO A 32 -7.22 -19.81 -11.57
N TRP A 33 -6.60 -18.87 -10.86
CA TRP A 33 -7.11 -17.50 -10.73
C TRP A 33 -6.86 -16.63 -11.98
N SER A 34 -6.15 -17.12 -12.99
CA SER A 34 -6.00 -16.39 -14.26
C SER A 34 -7.34 -16.11 -14.94
N ARG A 35 -8.35 -16.97 -14.74
CA ARG A 35 -9.73 -16.72 -15.22
C ARG A 35 -10.39 -15.58 -14.47
N GLU A 36 -10.20 -15.53 -13.15
CA GLU A 36 -10.71 -14.46 -12.31
C GLU A 36 -10.04 -13.15 -12.68
N PHE A 37 -8.72 -13.16 -12.86
CA PHE A 37 -7.97 -11.98 -13.26
C PHE A 37 -8.34 -11.49 -14.67
N LYS A 38 -8.60 -12.38 -15.62
CA LYS A 38 -9.16 -12.03 -16.95
C LYS A 38 -10.55 -11.40 -16.83
N HIS A 39 -11.36 -11.86 -15.87
CA HIS A 39 -12.64 -11.22 -15.57
C HIS A 39 -12.43 -9.81 -14.99
N ILE A 40 -11.54 -9.63 -14.04
CA ILE A 40 -11.18 -8.32 -13.48
C ILE A 40 -10.75 -7.34 -14.58
N ILE A 41 -9.87 -7.77 -15.49
CA ILE A 41 -9.46 -6.96 -16.65
C ILE A 41 -10.67 -6.57 -17.49
N GLY A 42 -11.57 -7.51 -17.78
CA GLY A 42 -12.81 -7.24 -18.51
C GLY A 42 -13.72 -6.22 -17.81
N GLU A 43 -13.75 -6.18 -16.48
CA GLU A 43 -14.49 -5.14 -15.74
C GLU A 43 -13.81 -3.77 -15.83
N MET A 44 -12.48 -3.69 -15.80
CA MET A 44 -11.74 -2.44 -16.05
C MET A 44 -12.06 -1.88 -17.46
N GLU A 45 -12.07 -2.75 -18.48
CA GLU A 45 -12.39 -2.36 -19.86
C GLU A 45 -13.85 -1.91 -20.01
N LYS A 46 -14.80 -2.53 -19.31
CA LYS A 46 -16.21 -2.09 -19.28
C LYS A 46 -16.38 -0.71 -18.63
N GLU A 47 -15.53 -0.36 -17.68
CA GLU A 47 -15.47 1.00 -17.12
C GLU A 47 -14.83 2.02 -18.08
N GLY A 48 -14.34 1.56 -19.24
CA GLY A 48 -13.80 2.39 -20.30
C GLY A 48 -12.29 2.61 -20.25
N PHE A 49 -11.55 1.90 -19.39
CA PHE A 49 -10.10 1.95 -19.35
C PHE A 49 -9.48 1.05 -20.41
N GLN A 50 -8.28 1.38 -20.87
CA GLN A 50 -7.43 0.46 -21.60
C GLN A 50 -6.58 -0.32 -20.59
N VAL A 51 -6.28 -1.59 -20.86
CA VAL A 51 -5.46 -2.41 -19.96
C VAL A 51 -4.24 -2.95 -20.69
N VAL A 52 -3.07 -2.67 -20.13
CA VAL A 52 -1.79 -3.25 -20.57
C VAL A 52 -1.38 -4.29 -19.53
N GLN A 53 -1.35 -5.55 -19.96
CA GLN A 53 -0.89 -6.66 -19.15
C GLN A 53 0.63 -6.81 -19.32
N ALA A 54 1.34 -6.96 -18.21
CA ALA A 54 2.77 -7.24 -18.25
C ALA A 54 3.06 -8.65 -18.82
N ASP A 55 4.23 -8.83 -19.40
CA ASP A 55 4.59 -10.03 -20.17
C ASP A 55 4.63 -11.32 -19.33
N ASN A 56 5.02 -11.20 -18.05
CA ASN A 56 5.13 -12.34 -17.14
C ASN A 56 3.96 -12.47 -16.14
N LEU A 57 2.88 -11.70 -16.33
CA LEU A 57 1.73 -11.62 -15.42
C LEU A 57 1.18 -13.00 -14.98
N TYR A 58 1.16 -13.98 -15.90
CA TYR A 58 0.67 -15.35 -15.66
C TYR A 58 1.79 -16.40 -15.61
N LYS A 59 3.04 -15.96 -15.55
CA LYS A 59 4.17 -16.87 -15.59
C LYS A 59 4.40 -17.55 -14.25
N ASN A 60 4.77 -18.81 -14.32
CA ASN A 60 4.98 -19.67 -13.18
C ASN A 60 6.33 -20.40 -13.32
N THR A 61 7.43 -19.65 -13.18
CA THR A 61 8.78 -20.17 -13.33
C THR A 61 9.18 -21.09 -12.18
N TRP A 62 8.78 -20.75 -10.96
CA TRP A 62 9.16 -21.51 -9.75
C TRP A 62 8.08 -22.47 -9.24
N GLY A 63 6.98 -22.66 -9.98
CA GLY A 63 5.87 -23.53 -9.58
C GLY A 63 4.79 -22.82 -8.78
N TYR A 64 4.97 -21.57 -8.38
CA TYR A 64 4.01 -20.74 -7.65
C TYR A 64 3.97 -19.29 -8.12
N LEU A 65 5.04 -18.77 -8.76
CA LEU A 65 5.05 -17.46 -9.42
C LEU A 65 6.22 -17.35 -10.41
N ALA A 66 6.28 -16.27 -11.18
CA ALA A 66 7.43 -15.89 -12.00
C ALA A 66 8.65 -15.59 -11.10
N SER A 67 9.86 -15.68 -11.66
CA SER A 67 11.06 -15.34 -10.91
C SER A 67 11.09 -13.86 -10.51
N ASP A 68 11.92 -13.51 -9.53
CA ASP A 68 12.15 -12.15 -9.07
C ASP A 68 12.52 -11.19 -10.22
N THR A 69 13.43 -11.62 -11.10
CA THR A 69 13.87 -10.85 -12.27
C THR A 69 12.76 -10.67 -13.30
N GLU A 70 11.92 -11.67 -13.53
CA GLU A 70 10.76 -11.60 -14.44
C GLU A 70 9.70 -10.63 -13.91
N ARG A 71 9.37 -10.72 -12.63
CA ARG A 71 8.41 -9.81 -11.98
C ARG A 71 8.92 -8.37 -11.92
N ALA A 72 10.22 -8.19 -11.65
CA ALA A 72 10.84 -6.87 -11.69
C ALA A 72 10.88 -6.29 -13.12
N ALA A 73 11.13 -7.13 -14.13
CA ALA A 73 11.10 -6.70 -15.54
C ALA A 73 9.71 -6.20 -15.93
N ASP A 74 8.62 -6.85 -15.47
CA ASP A 74 7.25 -6.43 -15.69
C ASP A 74 6.99 -5.03 -15.11
N LEU A 75 7.39 -4.81 -13.87
CA LEU A 75 7.19 -3.52 -13.22
C LEU A 75 8.04 -2.42 -13.87
N ASN A 76 9.28 -2.72 -14.25
CA ASN A 76 10.14 -1.81 -15.01
C ASN A 76 9.56 -1.47 -16.39
N GLN A 77 9.02 -2.47 -17.11
CA GLN A 77 8.36 -2.30 -18.41
C GLN A 77 7.18 -1.34 -18.30
N LEU A 78 6.29 -1.56 -17.33
CA LEU A 78 5.14 -0.67 -17.10
C LEU A 78 5.55 0.73 -16.66
N ALA A 79 6.58 0.85 -15.81
CA ALA A 79 7.11 2.14 -15.40
C ALA A 79 7.70 2.93 -16.57
N GLY A 80 8.43 2.27 -17.47
CA GLY A 80 9.02 2.87 -18.68
C GLY A 80 8.03 3.13 -19.81
N ASN A 81 6.90 2.44 -19.85
CA ASN A 81 5.92 2.57 -20.92
C ASN A 81 5.15 3.90 -20.83
N ARG A 82 5.29 4.78 -21.83
CA ARG A 82 4.68 6.11 -21.86
C ARG A 82 3.17 6.10 -22.14
N ASP A 83 2.65 4.98 -22.64
CA ASP A 83 1.21 4.82 -22.91
C ASP A 83 0.43 4.33 -21.66
N VAL A 84 1.13 3.96 -20.57
CA VAL A 84 0.54 3.60 -19.29
C VAL A 84 0.43 4.83 -18.39
N ASP A 85 -0.77 5.12 -17.91
CA ASP A 85 -1.07 6.24 -17.02
C ASP A 85 -1.06 5.86 -15.53
N TYR A 86 -1.41 4.61 -15.23
CA TYR A 86 -1.58 4.10 -13.88
C TYR A 86 -1.11 2.65 -13.78
N ILE A 87 -0.35 2.30 -12.75
CA ILE A 87 0.09 0.93 -12.47
C ILE A 87 -0.66 0.43 -11.25
N LEU A 88 -1.31 -0.73 -11.39
CA LEU A 88 -2.11 -1.35 -10.35
C LEU A 88 -1.75 -2.83 -10.20
N PHE A 89 -1.47 -3.25 -8.97
CA PHE A 89 -1.16 -4.65 -8.68
C PHE A 89 -1.68 -5.06 -7.29
N GLY A 90 -1.84 -6.36 -7.09
CA GLY A 90 -2.34 -6.93 -5.85
C GLY A 90 -1.26 -7.12 -4.78
N GLY A 91 -1.71 -7.56 -3.62
CA GLY A 91 -0.87 -8.08 -2.55
C GLY A 91 -0.41 -9.51 -2.81
N GLY A 92 0.05 -10.18 -1.77
CA GLY A 92 0.59 -11.54 -1.79
C GLY A 92 1.87 -11.62 -0.96
N GLU A 93 2.90 -12.25 -1.51
CA GLU A 93 4.22 -12.37 -0.88
C GLU A 93 5.33 -12.23 -1.94
N GLY A 94 6.52 -11.80 -1.53
CA GLY A 94 7.73 -11.82 -2.35
C GLY A 94 8.10 -10.50 -3.02
N SER A 95 7.39 -9.41 -2.76
CA SER A 95 7.75 -8.09 -3.31
C SER A 95 9.15 -7.59 -2.89
N PRO A 96 9.68 -7.91 -1.69
CA PRO A 96 11.04 -7.51 -1.33
C PRO A 96 12.13 -8.06 -2.25
N GLU A 97 11.89 -9.22 -2.88
CA GLU A 97 12.84 -9.86 -3.79
C GLU A 97 13.12 -9.01 -5.04
N LEU A 98 12.20 -8.12 -5.41
CA LEU A 98 12.28 -7.31 -6.61
C LEU A 98 13.19 -6.08 -6.45
N LEU A 99 13.39 -5.60 -5.23
CA LEU A 99 14.06 -4.33 -4.95
C LEU A 99 15.44 -4.20 -5.64
N PRO A 100 16.31 -5.25 -5.67
CA PRO A 100 17.60 -5.16 -6.33
C PRO A 100 17.55 -5.02 -7.86
N TYR A 101 16.42 -5.34 -8.47
CA TYR A 101 16.24 -5.38 -9.93
C TYR A 101 15.36 -4.23 -10.44
N LEU A 102 14.83 -3.37 -9.54
CA LEU A 102 14.02 -2.23 -9.95
C LEU A 102 14.89 -1.08 -10.47
N HIS A 103 14.48 -0.53 -11.59
CA HIS A 103 15.09 0.65 -12.19
C HIS A 103 14.35 1.91 -11.73
N PHE A 104 14.66 2.41 -10.55
CA PHE A 104 13.98 3.56 -9.94
C PHE A 104 13.95 4.82 -10.81
N ASP A 105 14.94 4.99 -11.71
CA ASP A 105 14.98 6.11 -12.65
C ASP A 105 13.77 6.12 -13.60
N LEU A 106 13.25 4.95 -14.00
CA LEU A 106 12.06 4.85 -14.85
C LEU A 106 10.83 5.50 -14.19
N PHE A 107 10.68 5.33 -12.88
CA PHE A 107 9.58 5.94 -12.13
C PHE A 107 9.76 7.46 -11.99
N ARG A 108 11.00 7.95 -11.94
CA ARG A 108 11.33 9.37 -11.86
C ARG A 108 11.16 10.07 -13.21
N GLU A 109 11.60 9.44 -14.30
CA GLU A 109 11.55 9.99 -15.66
C GLU A 109 10.16 9.92 -16.28
N ASN A 110 9.34 8.94 -15.87
CA ASN A 110 8.00 8.74 -16.38
C ASN A 110 7.00 8.56 -15.21
N PRO A 111 6.77 9.60 -14.40
CA PRO A 111 5.97 9.51 -13.20
C PRO A 111 4.51 9.19 -13.52
N LYS A 112 4.01 8.10 -12.97
CA LYS A 112 2.61 7.66 -13.03
C LYS A 112 2.13 7.23 -11.65
N ARG A 113 0.83 7.19 -11.46
CA ARG A 113 0.26 6.70 -10.21
C ARG A 113 0.51 5.22 -10.09
N LEU A 114 0.90 4.79 -8.90
CA LEU A 114 1.20 3.41 -8.54
C LEU A 114 0.38 3.06 -7.31
N CYS A 115 -0.48 2.05 -7.40
CA CYS A 115 -1.32 1.63 -6.29
C CYS A 115 -1.25 0.12 -6.06
N SER A 116 -1.30 -0.24 -4.79
CA SER A 116 -1.36 -1.61 -4.32
C SER A 116 -1.74 -1.64 -2.84
N TYR A 117 -1.75 -2.83 -2.23
CA TYR A 117 -1.90 -2.98 -0.78
C TYR A 117 -1.14 -4.21 -0.27
N SER A 118 -1.20 -4.51 1.04
CA SER A 118 -0.58 -5.69 1.65
C SER A 118 0.93 -5.76 1.37
N ASP A 119 1.44 -6.84 0.77
CA ASP A 119 2.86 -7.00 0.38
C ASP A 119 3.38 -5.87 -0.52
N GLY A 120 2.50 -5.22 -1.31
CA GLY A 120 2.84 -4.04 -2.09
C GLY A 120 3.39 -2.85 -1.28
N THR A 121 3.21 -2.86 0.05
CA THR A 121 3.83 -1.91 0.98
C THR A 121 5.31 -1.70 0.69
N THR A 122 6.05 -2.78 0.48
CA THR A 122 7.49 -2.75 0.21
C THR A 122 7.81 -1.92 -1.03
N LEU A 123 7.14 -2.21 -2.15
CA LEU A 123 7.41 -1.54 -3.43
C LEU A 123 6.94 -0.08 -3.42
N LEU A 124 5.76 0.19 -2.85
CA LEU A 124 5.21 1.54 -2.79
C LEU A 124 6.11 2.49 -1.98
N ASN A 125 6.56 2.06 -0.80
CA ASN A 125 7.45 2.87 0.04
C ASN A 125 8.85 2.99 -0.55
N ALA A 126 9.40 1.91 -1.14
CA ALA A 126 10.72 1.96 -1.79
C ALA A 126 10.71 2.90 -3.00
N VAL A 127 9.70 2.83 -3.87
CA VAL A 127 9.56 3.76 -5.01
C VAL A 127 9.48 5.19 -4.51
N TRP A 128 8.66 5.48 -3.50
CA TRP A 128 8.60 6.81 -2.92
C TRP A 128 9.95 7.25 -2.34
N ALA A 129 10.56 6.45 -1.49
CA ALA A 129 11.81 6.82 -0.80
C ALA A 129 12.97 7.05 -1.76
N MET A 130 13.08 6.24 -2.82
CA MET A 130 14.16 6.30 -3.80
C MET A 130 13.94 7.38 -4.88
N THR A 131 12.70 7.81 -5.13
CA THR A 131 12.38 8.70 -6.26
C THR A 131 11.68 9.99 -5.86
N GLY A 132 11.07 10.04 -4.69
CA GLY A 132 10.16 11.10 -4.27
C GLY A 132 8.78 11.05 -4.96
N LEU A 133 8.48 10.00 -5.73
CA LEU A 133 7.17 9.84 -6.38
C LEU A 133 6.13 9.42 -5.34
N GLU A 134 5.02 10.17 -5.27
CA GLU A 134 3.87 9.80 -4.46
C GLU A 134 3.24 8.50 -4.98
N THR A 135 3.05 7.53 -4.09
CA THR A 135 2.42 6.24 -4.37
C THR A 135 1.16 6.07 -3.50
N TYR A 136 0.35 5.06 -3.77
CA TYR A 136 -0.97 4.94 -3.17
C TYR A 136 -1.17 3.55 -2.58
N TYR A 137 -1.47 3.49 -1.29
CA TYR A 137 -1.76 2.26 -0.57
C TYR A 137 -3.26 2.07 -0.40
N GLY A 138 -3.78 0.85 -0.59
CA GLY A 138 -5.12 0.49 -0.13
C GLY A 138 -5.99 -0.29 -1.12
N GLN A 139 -5.69 -0.26 -2.42
CA GLN A 139 -6.53 -0.90 -3.43
C GLN A 139 -5.72 -1.73 -4.42
N ASP A 140 -6.37 -2.74 -4.99
CA ASP A 140 -5.82 -3.66 -5.97
C ASP A 140 -6.81 -3.90 -7.15
N PRO A 141 -6.42 -4.70 -8.15
CA PRO A 141 -7.27 -4.99 -9.29
C PRO A 141 -8.65 -5.58 -8.96
N THR A 142 -8.81 -6.31 -7.85
CA THR A 142 -10.07 -6.97 -7.49
C THR A 142 -11.20 -5.99 -7.21
N MET A 143 -10.86 -4.73 -6.85
CA MET A 143 -11.85 -3.67 -6.60
C MET A 143 -12.81 -3.46 -7.79
N PHE A 144 -12.34 -3.69 -9.02
CA PHE A 144 -13.16 -3.51 -10.22
C PHE A 144 -14.30 -4.51 -10.36
N THR A 145 -14.29 -5.60 -9.59
CA THR A 145 -15.39 -6.60 -9.58
C THR A 145 -16.46 -6.32 -8.53
N GLY A 146 -16.22 -5.41 -7.59
CA GLY A 146 -17.13 -5.20 -6.47
C GLY A 146 -16.88 -3.91 -5.69
N TRP A 147 -17.04 -2.75 -6.34
CA TRP A 147 -16.92 -1.48 -5.66
C TRP A 147 -17.96 -1.29 -4.55
N THR A 148 -17.52 -1.09 -3.31
CA THR A 148 -18.35 -0.38 -2.34
C THR A 148 -18.36 1.11 -2.69
N ALA A 149 -19.41 1.83 -2.27
CA ALA A 149 -19.45 3.29 -2.50
C ALA A 149 -18.26 4.01 -1.85
N TYR A 150 -17.80 3.53 -0.71
CA TYR A 150 -16.65 4.07 0.00
C TYR A 150 -15.34 3.87 -0.78
N ASN A 151 -15.02 2.63 -1.16
CA ASN A 151 -13.81 2.31 -1.91
C ASN A 151 -13.77 3.05 -3.25
N ARG A 152 -14.93 3.20 -3.92
CA ARG A 152 -15.06 3.94 -5.16
C ARG A 152 -14.75 5.43 -4.99
N ARG A 153 -15.25 6.09 -3.93
CA ARG A 153 -14.94 7.51 -3.66
C ARG A 153 -13.44 7.74 -3.43
N HIS A 154 -12.76 6.81 -2.73
CA HIS A 154 -11.31 6.88 -2.57
C HIS A 154 -10.56 6.73 -3.90
N PHE A 155 -10.98 5.81 -4.78
CA PHE A 155 -10.43 5.70 -6.13
C PHE A 155 -10.64 7.00 -6.93
N GLU A 156 -11.85 7.53 -6.96
CA GLU A 156 -12.18 8.78 -7.65
C GLU A 156 -11.40 9.97 -7.10
N GLY A 157 -11.33 10.10 -5.78
CA GLY A 157 -10.67 11.19 -5.08
C GLY A 157 -9.14 11.18 -5.21
N HIS A 158 -8.51 10.02 -5.15
CA HIS A 158 -7.06 9.90 -5.21
C HIS A 158 -6.53 9.57 -6.60
N ILE A 159 -7.21 8.71 -7.37
CA ILE A 159 -6.66 8.22 -8.64
C ILE A 159 -7.21 8.99 -9.84
N LEU A 160 -8.52 9.27 -9.91
CA LEU A 160 -9.12 9.93 -11.07
C LEU A 160 -9.01 11.46 -11.00
N SER A 161 -9.29 12.06 -9.85
CA SER A 161 -9.26 13.54 -9.71
C SER A 161 -8.00 14.06 -9.01
N GLY A 162 -7.50 13.31 -8.05
CA GLY A 162 -6.42 13.75 -7.19
C GLY A 162 -6.80 14.90 -6.25
N SER A 163 -8.09 15.08 -5.98
CA SER A 163 -8.63 16.23 -5.24
C SER A 163 -8.87 15.95 -3.75
N MET A 164 -8.72 14.71 -3.29
CA MET A 164 -8.97 14.36 -1.89
C MET A 164 -7.90 14.98 -0.99
N THR A 165 -8.35 15.82 -0.06
CA THR A 165 -7.49 16.56 0.90
C THR A 165 -7.74 16.17 2.34
N GLU A 166 -8.76 15.34 2.60
CA GLU A 166 -9.08 14.82 3.92
C GLU A 166 -9.52 13.36 3.78
N HIS A 167 -9.12 12.53 4.73
CA HIS A 167 -9.54 11.13 4.78
C HIS A 167 -11.04 11.06 5.10
N GLU A 168 -11.80 10.46 4.21
CA GLU A 168 -13.22 10.19 4.45
C GLU A 168 -13.37 8.99 5.39
N LYS A 169 -14.08 9.18 6.50
CA LYS A 169 -14.29 8.10 7.47
C LYS A 169 -15.48 7.22 7.08
N ASN A 170 -15.35 5.93 7.27
CA ASN A 170 -16.42 4.94 7.12
C ASN A 170 -16.58 4.00 8.32
N SER A 171 -15.73 4.18 9.34
CA SER A 171 -15.76 3.44 10.60
C SER A 171 -15.65 4.36 11.81
N PRO A 172 -15.97 3.90 13.01
CA PRO A 172 -15.63 4.62 14.23
C PRO A 172 -14.11 4.70 14.42
N TRP A 173 -13.60 5.90 14.69
CA TRP A 173 -12.19 6.09 15.04
C TRP A 173 -12.01 6.11 16.55
N LEU A 174 -10.96 5.44 17.04
CA LEU A 174 -10.58 5.39 18.44
C LEU A 174 -9.32 6.19 18.70
N SER A 175 -9.39 7.21 19.56
CA SER A 175 -8.20 7.89 20.07
C SER A 175 -7.53 7.02 21.14
N LEU A 176 -6.40 6.44 20.84
CA LEU A 176 -5.61 5.63 21.78
C LEU A 176 -4.54 6.45 22.51
N SER A 177 -4.05 7.51 21.87
CA SER A 177 -3.19 8.54 22.48
C SER A 177 -3.56 9.89 21.87
N PRO A 178 -3.87 10.91 22.69
CA PRO A 178 -4.30 12.23 22.21
C PRO A 178 -3.13 13.02 21.62
N GLY A 179 -3.45 14.19 21.02
CA GLY A 179 -2.51 15.11 20.42
C GLY A 179 -2.65 15.21 18.91
N ALA A 180 -1.76 15.96 18.29
CA ALA A 180 -1.70 16.11 16.84
C ALA A 180 -0.25 16.05 16.36
N GLY A 181 -0.06 15.51 15.14
CA GLY A 181 1.23 15.42 14.47
C GLY A 181 1.14 15.78 13.00
N GLU A 182 2.21 16.30 12.44
CA GLU A 182 2.34 16.61 11.02
C GLU A 182 3.61 15.95 10.47
N GLY A 183 3.55 15.50 9.24
CA GLY A 183 4.68 14.86 8.58
C GLY A 183 4.31 14.28 7.22
N VAL A 184 5.25 13.62 6.60
CA VAL A 184 4.99 12.89 5.35
C VAL A 184 4.38 11.53 5.67
N LEU A 185 3.28 11.20 5.02
CA LEU A 185 2.57 9.94 5.22
C LEU A 185 3.35 8.78 4.60
N CYS A 186 3.61 7.72 5.36
CA CYS A 186 4.24 6.48 4.88
C CYS A 186 3.80 5.30 5.75
N GLY A 187 3.96 4.09 5.24
CA GLY A 187 3.54 2.89 5.95
C GLY A 187 2.85 1.86 5.08
N GLY A 188 1.96 1.06 5.67
CA GLY A 188 1.20 -0.02 5.05
C GLY A 188 1.11 -1.24 5.93
N TYR A 189 1.22 -2.44 5.35
CA TYR A 189 1.22 -3.70 6.07
C TYR A 189 2.43 -3.77 7.01
N THR A 190 2.14 -4.02 8.31
CA THR A 190 3.10 -3.81 9.40
C THR A 190 4.40 -4.57 9.22
N MET A 191 4.31 -5.87 8.86
CA MET A 191 5.49 -6.72 8.66
C MET A 191 6.37 -6.20 7.51
N ASN A 192 5.79 -5.91 6.36
CA ASN A 192 6.53 -5.45 5.18
C ASN A 192 7.23 -4.11 5.44
N PHE A 193 6.55 -3.20 6.13
CA PHE A 193 7.15 -1.92 6.49
C PHE A 193 8.31 -2.10 7.48
N ALA A 194 8.14 -2.94 8.51
CA ALA A 194 9.21 -3.23 9.48
C ALA A 194 10.45 -3.84 8.82
N LEU A 195 10.27 -4.78 7.89
CA LEU A 195 11.37 -5.39 7.15
C LEU A 195 12.07 -4.41 6.21
N LEU A 196 11.32 -3.51 5.56
CA LEU A 196 11.86 -2.52 4.64
C LEU A 196 12.80 -1.53 5.35
N LEU A 197 12.53 -1.17 6.62
CA LEU A 197 13.37 -0.27 7.41
C LEU A 197 14.81 -0.76 7.62
N GLY A 198 15.07 -2.05 7.41
CA GLY A 198 16.41 -2.64 7.49
C GLY A 198 17.17 -2.67 6.15
N THR A 199 16.64 -2.07 5.09
CA THR A 199 17.19 -2.12 3.73
C THR A 199 17.72 -0.77 3.25
N ASP A 200 18.54 -0.78 2.21
CA ASP A 200 19.03 0.43 1.55
C ASP A 200 17.96 1.14 0.68
N TYR A 201 16.79 0.49 0.50
CA TYR A 201 15.71 1.00 -0.35
C TYR A 201 14.73 1.92 0.38
N PHE A 202 14.95 2.15 1.67
CA PHE A 202 14.21 3.12 2.46
C PHE A 202 15.19 3.95 3.31
N PRO A 203 15.98 4.84 2.68
CA PRO A 203 16.91 5.70 3.39
C PRO A 203 16.13 6.69 4.28
N VAL A 204 16.37 6.64 5.59
CA VAL A 204 15.67 7.49 6.58
C VAL A 204 16.35 8.84 6.67
N ASP A 205 15.63 9.90 6.29
CA ASP A 205 16.01 11.27 6.62
C ASP A 205 15.50 11.62 8.03
N LEU A 206 16.41 11.69 8.99
CA LEU A 206 16.08 12.01 10.38
C LEU A 206 15.58 13.46 10.59
N ALA A 207 15.71 14.34 9.61
CA ALA A 207 15.18 15.69 9.64
C ALA A 207 13.72 15.79 9.15
N GLN A 208 13.22 14.76 8.46
CA GLN A 208 11.87 14.74 7.93
C GLN A 208 10.90 14.09 8.92
N PRO A 209 9.88 14.82 9.41
CA PRO A 209 8.82 14.20 10.21
C PRO A 209 7.90 13.33 9.37
N HIS A 210 7.37 12.25 9.97
CA HIS A 210 6.49 11.30 9.31
C HIS A 210 5.21 11.06 10.11
N ILE A 211 4.08 10.93 9.41
CA ILE A 211 2.88 10.26 9.92
C ILE A 211 2.94 8.82 9.44
N LEU A 212 3.00 7.90 10.39
CA LEU A 212 3.01 6.47 10.11
C LEU A 212 1.57 5.94 10.04
N PHE A 213 1.21 5.25 8.96
CA PHE A 213 0.02 4.43 8.94
C PHE A 213 0.42 2.96 8.87
N LEU A 214 -0.22 2.13 9.66
CA LEU A 214 0.02 0.68 9.67
C LEU A 214 -1.30 -0.06 9.63
N GLU A 215 -1.29 -1.26 9.11
CA GLU A 215 -2.37 -2.22 9.24
C GLU A 215 -1.80 -3.64 9.34
N ASP A 216 -2.59 -4.54 9.85
CA ASP A 216 -2.32 -5.97 9.91
C ASP A 216 -3.65 -6.68 10.03
N HIS A 217 -3.67 -8.02 9.93
CA HIS A 217 -4.92 -8.75 10.07
C HIS A 217 -4.71 -10.08 10.81
N GLU A 218 -5.65 -10.43 11.69
CA GLU A 218 -5.59 -11.65 12.53
C GLU A 218 -5.46 -12.95 11.73
N MET A 219 -5.84 -12.96 10.44
CA MET A 219 -5.65 -14.11 9.57
C MET A 219 -4.18 -14.41 9.27
N PHE A 220 -3.26 -13.43 9.41
CA PHE A 220 -1.84 -13.58 9.13
C PHE A 220 -0.99 -13.74 10.40
N GLY A 221 -1.49 -13.28 11.54
CA GLY A 221 -0.80 -13.39 12.81
C GLY A 221 -1.62 -12.82 13.95
N ASP A 222 -1.32 -13.24 15.17
CA ASP A 222 -1.97 -12.74 16.37
C ASP A 222 -1.41 -11.35 16.79
N GLU A 223 -2.01 -10.78 17.83
CA GLU A 223 -1.58 -9.49 18.40
C GLU A 223 -0.10 -9.50 18.88
N ALA A 224 0.45 -10.68 19.23
CA ALA A 224 1.84 -10.80 19.64
C ALA A 224 2.78 -10.68 18.43
N HIS A 225 2.37 -11.19 17.26
CA HIS A 225 3.08 -10.98 16.00
C HIS A 225 3.17 -9.50 15.67
N VAL A 226 2.03 -8.79 15.66
CA VAL A 226 1.98 -7.33 15.43
C VAL A 226 2.85 -6.59 16.44
N SER A 227 2.75 -6.94 17.74
CA SER A 227 3.58 -6.34 18.78
C SER A 227 5.08 -6.50 18.52
N SER A 228 5.50 -7.64 17.97
CA SER A 228 6.90 -7.89 17.61
C SER A 228 7.36 -7.01 16.45
N MET A 229 6.53 -6.85 15.42
CA MET A 229 6.82 -5.95 14.30
C MET A 229 6.86 -4.48 14.73
N LEU A 230 5.91 -4.05 15.57
CA LEU A 230 5.95 -2.72 16.18
C LEU A 230 7.24 -2.48 16.98
N ALA A 231 7.72 -3.50 17.72
CA ALA A 231 8.98 -3.39 18.46
C ALA A 231 10.19 -3.24 17.53
N CYS A 232 10.20 -3.88 16.36
CA CYS A 232 11.23 -3.65 15.34
C CYS A 232 11.21 -2.20 14.83
N ILE A 233 10.02 -1.66 14.54
CA ILE A 233 9.86 -0.26 14.12
C ILE A 233 10.32 0.70 15.22
N GLU A 234 9.89 0.47 16.48
CA GLU A 234 10.29 1.31 17.63
C GLU A 234 11.81 1.36 17.87
N GLN A 235 12.51 0.26 17.56
CA GLN A 235 13.98 0.17 17.72
C GLN A 235 14.74 0.73 16.52
N SER A 236 14.08 1.00 15.40
CA SER A 236 14.72 1.57 14.22
C SER A 236 14.97 3.08 14.38
N PRO A 237 15.98 3.65 13.70
CA PRO A 237 16.17 5.11 13.66
C PRO A 237 14.95 5.87 13.15
N PHE A 238 14.14 5.26 12.29
CA PHE A 238 12.92 5.83 11.72
C PHE A 238 11.91 6.29 12.80
N MET A 239 11.77 5.55 13.91
CA MET A 239 10.83 5.92 14.98
C MET A 239 11.06 7.32 15.54
N LYS A 240 12.28 7.85 15.47
CA LYS A 240 12.60 9.22 15.90
C LYS A 240 11.96 10.30 15.03
N THR A 241 11.53 9.95 13.84
CA THR A 241 10.89 10.87 12.89
C THR A 241 9.37 10.80 12.94
N VAL A 242 8.80 9.79 13.60
CA VAL A 242 7.35 9.58 13.66
C VAL A 242 6.70 10.58 14.61
N THR A 243 5.75 11.35 14.09
CA THR A 243 5.01 12.39 14.82
C THR A 243 3.54 12.00 15.05
N GLY A 244 3.08 10.89 14.49
CA GLY A 244 1.74 10.35 14.69
C GLY A 244 1.59 8.98 14.04
N LEU A 245 0.68 8.16 14.56
CA LEU A 245 0.37 6.82 14.06
C LEU A 245 -1.14 6.64 13.90
N ILE A 246 -1.56 6.21 12.72
CA ILE A 246 -2.90 5.67 12.50
C ILE A 246 -2.79 4.18 12.15
N PHE A 247 -3.54 3.33 12.87
CA PHE A 247 -3.57 1.89 12.66
C PHE A 247 -4.91 1.47 12.06
N GLY A 248 -4.88 0.73 10.96
CA GLY A 248 -6.03 0.25 10.22
C GLY A 248 -6.65 -1.01 10.81
N ASN A 249 -7.54 -1.63 10.05
CA ASN A 249 -8.27 -2.82 10.46
C ASN A 249 -7.32 -3.96 10.85
N PHE A 250 -7.64 -4.62 11.98
CA PHE A 250 -6.95 -5.84 12.42
C PHE A 250 -7.89 -7.05 12.46
N ALA A 251 -9.14 -6.86 12.87
CA ALA A 251 -10.12 -7.93 13.01
C ALA A 251 -11.54 -7.33 13.04
N ASP A 252 -12.53 -8.18 12.76
CA ASP A 252 -13.97 -7.78 12.79
C ASP A 252 -14.53 -7.70 14.21
N HIS A 253 -13.68 -7.75 15.24
CA HIS A 253 -14.04 -7.64 16.64
C HIS A 253 -13.04 -6.78 17.41
N PRO A 254 -13.42 -6.23 18.60
CA PRO A 254 -12.52 -5.44 19.41
C PRO A 254 -11.28 -6.22 19.87
N CYS A 255 -10.09 -5.62 19.72
CA CYS A 255 -8.79 -6.20 20.07
C CYS A 255 -8.11 -5.41 21.23
N PRO A 256 -8.57 -5.57 22.48
CA PRO A 256 -8.14 -4.72 23.59
C PRO A 256 -6.65 -4.80 23.89
N HIS A 257 -5.99 -5.93 23.63
CA HIS A 257 -4.54 -6.07 23.83
C HIS A 257 -3.75 -5.29 22.77
N LEU A 258 -4.17 -5.35 21.51
CA LEU A 258 -3.60 -4.52 20.46
C LEU A 258 -3.79 -3.03 20.76
N TYR A 259 -5.00 -2.62 21.18
CA TYR A 259 -5.26 -1.22 21.55
C TYR A 259 -4.37 -0.76 22.73
N ALA A 260 -4.18 -1.62 23.73
CA ALA A 260 -3.29 -1.32 24.85
C ALA A 260 -1.83 -1.19 24.39
N ARG A 261 -1.38 -2.05 23.46
CA ARG A 261 -0.03 -2.02 22.87
C ARG A 261 0.22 -0.73 22.07
N LEU A 262 -0.75 -0.35 21.23
CA LEU A 262 -0.71 0.89 20.45
C LEU A 262 -0.75 2.14 21.32
N LYS A 263 -1.60 2.15 22.36
CA LYS A 263 -1.64 3.21 23.36
C LYS A 263 -0.30 3.39 24.07
N LEU A 264 0.33 2.29 24.47
CA LEU A 264 1.66 2.31 25.11
C LEU A 264 2.72 2.91 24.18
N LEU A 265 2.68 2.60 22.88
CA LEU A 265 3.57 3.20 21.89
C LEU A 265 3.38 4.72 21.85
N GLY A 266 2.14 5.20 21.74
CA GLY A 266 1.83 6.62 21.74
C GLY A 266 2.33 7.35 22.99
N GLN A 267 2.15 6.75 24.17
CA GLN A 267 2.62 7.28 25.44
C GLN A 267 4.16 7.36 25.53
N ARG A 268 4.87 6.31 25.07
CA ARG A 268 6.34 6.27 25.10
C ARG A 268 6.97 7.30 24.19
N HIS A 269 6.39 7.52 23.03
CA HIS A 269 6.92 8.42 22.00
C HIS A 269 6.27 9.80 22.00
N HIS A 270 5.29 10.04 22.87
CA HIS A 270 4.54 11.30 22.99
C HIS A 270 3.90 11.72 21.67
N ILE A 271 3.29 10.78 20.95
CA ILE A 271 2.62 10.99 19.68
C ILE A 271 1.13 10.62 19.73
N PRO A 272 0.27 11.26 18.92
CA PRO A 272 -1.09 10.81 18.72
C PRO A 272 -1.11 9.41 18.09
N VAL A 273 -2.03 8.57 18.59
CA VAL A 273 -2.28 7.24 18.03
C VAL A 273 -3.79 7.06 17.86
N VAL A 274 -4.20 6.73 16.65
CA VAL A 274 -5.60 6.48 16.28
C VAL A 274 -5.71 5.07 15.71
N TYR A 275 -6.82 4.38 16.02
CA TYR A 275 -7.22 3.14 15.38
C TYR A 275 -8.52 3.34 14.60
N CYS A 276 -8.64 2.73 13.43
CA CYS A 276 -9.86 2.72 12.63
C CYS A 276 -9.95 1.45 11.77
N ASP A 277 -11.13 1.18 11.20
CA ASP A 277 -11.35 0.07 10.26
C ASP A 277 -11.57 0.58 8.81
N ASP A 278 -11.00 1.72 8.47
CA ASP A 278 -11.20 2.36 7.16
C ASP A 278 -10.27 1.84 6.08
N PHE A 279 -9.17 1.19 6.44
CA PHE A 279 -8.20 0.60 5.52
C PHE A 279 -7.55 -0.65 6.09
N GLY A 280 -6.92 -1.44 5.24
CA GLY A 280 -6.28 -2.72 5.58
C GLY A 280 -7.02 -3.91 4.96
N HIS A 281 -6.92 -5.10 5.59
CA HIS A 281 -7.50 -6.35 5.07
C HIS A 281 -8.97 -6.57 5.45
N GLY A 282 -9.64 -5.56 6.02
CA GLY A 282 -11.08 -5.58 6.29
C GLY A 282 -11.92 -5.23 5.05
N GLU A 283 -13.19 -4.83 5.28
CA GLU A 283 -14.13 -4.50 4.20
C GLU A 283 -13.80 -3.16 3.50
N ASN A 284 -13.20 -2.23 4.24
CA ASN A 284 -12.90 -0.88 3.77
C ASN A 284 -11.48 -0.78 3.22
N HIS A 285 -11.37 -0.30 1.99
CA HIS A 285 -10.11 -0.13 1.28
C HIS A 285 -9.87 1.35 0.90
N ALA A 286 -9.75 2.21 1.93
CA ALA A 286 -9.35 3.59 1.71
C ALA A 286 -7.96 3.67 1.07
N ILE A 287 -7.78 4.64 0.19
CA ILE A 287 -6.45 4.94 -0.37
C ILE A 287 -5.71 5.93 0.55
N LEU A 288 -4.49 5.57 0.91
CA LEU A 288 -3.56 6.40 1.67
C LEU A 288 -2.37 6.81 0.77
N PRO A 289 -2.16 8.13 0.55
CA PRO A 289 -1.11 8.61 -0.37
C PRO A 289 0.26 8.67 0.32
N ILE A 290 1.12 7.68 0.06
CA ILE A 290 2.50 7.64 0.55
C ILE A 290 3.32 8.76 -0.09
N GLY A 291 4.06 9.49 0.73
CA GLY A 291 4.87 10.62 0.27
C GLY A 291 4.15 11.96 0.28
N ARG A 292 2.87 12.01 0.69
CA ARG A 292 2.12 13.25 0.82
C ARG A 292 2.26 13.83 2.23
N PRO A 293 2.50 15.16 2.37
CA PRO A 293 2.39 15.82 3.67
C PRO A 293 0.99 15.65 4.24
N ALA A 294 0.91 15.34 5.54
CA ALA A 294 -0.35 15.08 6.23
C ALA A 294 -0.31 15.57 7.67
N ARG A 295 -1.50 15.76 8.26
CA ARG A 295 -1.72 16.03 9.67
C ARG A 295 -2.70 14.99 10.24
N LEU A 296 -2.27 14.29 11.26
CA LEU A 296 -3.13 13.44 12.08
C LEU A 296 -3.50 14.18 13.37
N ASP A 297 -4.79 14.28 13.66
CA ASP A 297 -5.31 14.83 14.91
C ASP A 297 -6.05 13.74 15.69
N GLY A 298 -5.45 13.28 16.79
CA GLY A 298 -6.00 12.22 17.62
C GLY A 298 -7.13 12.68 18.55
N GLU A 299 -7.36 13.99 18.72
CA GLU A 299 -8.48 14.54 19.48
C GLU A 299 -9.68 14.82 18.57
N ALA A 300 -9.44 15.50 17.44
CA ALA A 300 -10.46 15.74 16.43
C ALA A 300 -10.78 14.47 15.62
N LEU A 301 -9.95 13.43 15.71
CA LEU A 301 -10.06 12.19 14.94
C LEU A 301 -10.11 12.46 13.44
N SER A 302 -9.11 13.19 12.92
CA SER A 302 -9.03 13.54 11.51
C SER A 302 -7.63 13.30 10.93
N LEU A 303 -7.58 12.99 9.63
CA LEU A 303 -6.36 12.88 8.84
C LEU A 303 -6.52 13.75 7.58
N CYS A 304 -5.76 14.83 7.51
CA CYS A 304 -5.79 15.77 6.39
C CYS A 304 -4.52 15.65 5.55
N TYR A 305 -4.62 15.88 4.25
CA TYR A 305 -3.54 15.84 3.27
C TYR A 305 -3.30 17.22 2.66
N PHE A 306 -2.02 17.60 2.42
CA PHE A 306 -1.63 18.91 1.88
C PHE A 306 -1.03 18.82 0.48
#